data_51dece5ec10487e7d3b2610af9b25865
#
_entry.id   51dece5ec10487e7d3b2610af9b25865
#
_cell.length_a   1.000
_cell.length_b   1.000
_cell.length_c   1.000
_cell.angle_alpha   90.00
_cell.angle_beta   90.00
_cell.angle_gamma   90.00
#
_symmetry.space_group_name_H-M   'P 1'
#
loop_
_entity.id
_entity.type
_entity.pdbx_description
1 polymer ?
#
loop_
_entity_poly.entity_id
_entity_poly.type
_entity_poly.pdbx_seq_one_letter_code
_entity_poly.pdbx_strand_id
1 'polypeptide(L)'
;ENVLTKKITDKKAIIGIIGMGYVGIPLGIEFAQNGFEVLGFDTDEDKVNDINSGKQIMKHISTKKMKGFIENGSRATSEFNELETVDCILMCVPTPLDIHEQPDMSFVEKATTTVSQRIATGLDSFALLAIPFFILSGQIMSKGGIANRLISFAKTLVGFLPGGLALINIVSAMLMGAIAGSAMASASAMGTILGPEMEKEGYSKEFGAAVNITSSTTGLVIPPSNTLIVYSLASGGVSIAALFLAGYIPGILTGLLMMIVAMIWSKKNNYPVGKRSSLKEIFVKFIDAFPSLLLLVIVIGGIIGGIFTPTEASAVAVLYTVLLSFYYKEMSFKDLPKVILESVETTSIVMLLIGASMCMSWVLSYENIPQDISNALLSVSDNKIVILLMINVILLAVGIFMDATPAVLIFTPIFLPIVTALGMDPTHFGIVLMLNLCIGLCTPPVGSVLFVGVGIAKTTISKVIKPLIPLFLVMILSLFLVTYIPQLSLWLPEFFGV
;
A
#
# COMPACT_ATOMS: atom_id res chain seq x y z
N GLU A 1 -27.98 3.61 10.43
CA GLU A 1 -27.83 4.99 10.96
C GLU A 1 -26.34 5.22 11.23
N ASN A 2 -25.77 6.27 10.65
CA ASN A 2 -24.33 6.54 10.76
C ASN A 2 -24.00 6.84 12.24
N VAL A 3 -22.95 6.21 12.78
CA VAL A 3 -22.54 6.38 14.20
C VAL A 3 -22.36 7.85 14.57
N LEU A 4 -21.82 8.66 13.65
CA LEU A 4 -21.66 10.10 13.84
C LEU A 4 -23.01 10.83 13.94
N THR A 5 -23.97 10.51 13.07
CA THR A 5 -25.33 11.10 13.12
C THR A 5 -25.99 10.85 14.47
N LYS A 6 -25.85 9.65 15.02
CA LYS A 6 -26.38 9.31 16.35
C LYS A 6 -25.69 10.10 17.46
N LYS A 7 -24.35 10.22 17.42
CA LYS A 7 -23.60 11.04 18.40
C LYS A 7 -24.04 12.52 18.37
N ILE A 8 -24.27 13.06 17.18
CA ILE A 8 -24.75 14.45 17.02
C ILE A 8 -26.17 14.58 17.57
N THR A 9 -27.09 13.68 17.24
CA THR A 9 -28.47 13.70 17.71
C THR A 9 -28.56 13.56 19.24
N ASP A 10 -27.70 12.68 19.80
CA ASP A 10 -27.64 12.46 21.25
C ASP A 10 -26.80 13.52 21.99
N LYS A 11 -26.25 14.50 21.29
CA LYS A 11 -25.32 15.55 21.77
C LYS A 11 -24.08 15.01 22.49
N LYS A 12 -23.60 13.86 22.03
CA LYS A 12 -22.37 13.18 22.52
C LYS A 12 -21.18 13.35 21.59
N ALA A 13 -21.34 14.07 20.47
CA ALA A 13 -20.26 14.38 19.58
C ALA A 13 -19.37 15.46 20.20
N ILE A 14 -18.04 15.25 20.17
CA ILE A 14 -17.04 16.23 20.57
C ILE A 14 -16.75 17.13 19.37
N ILE A 15 -16.89 18.43 19.55
CA ILE A 15 -16.67 19.44 18.49
C ILE A 15 -15.27 20.03 18.65
N GLY A 16 -14.38 19.75 17.71
CA GLY A 16 -13.07 20.38 17.60
C GLY A 16 -13.15 21.72 16.87
N ILE A 17 -12.60 22.79 17.44
CA ILE A 17 -12.55 24.11 16.78
C ILE A 17 -11.10 24.55 16.68
N ILE A 18 -10.57 24.60 15.45
CA ILE A 18 -9.22 25.08 15.17
C ILE A 18 -9.26 26.60 14.95
N GLY A 19 -8.52 27.33 15.77
CA GLY A 19 -8.49 28.79 15.79
C GLY A 19 -9.50 29.40 16.77
N MET A 20 -9.08 29.54 18.02
CA MET A 20 -9.88 30.15 19.10
C MET A 20 -9.75 31.68 19.08
N GLY A 21 -10.16 32.27 17.96
CA GLY A 21 -10.21 33.71 17.73
C GLY A 21 -11.63 34.29 17.74
N TYR A 22 -11.82 35.39 16.99
CA TYR A 22 -13.07 36.14 16.93
C TYR A 22 -14.30 35.32 16.49
N VAL A 23 -14.06 34.24 15.74
CA VAL A 23 -15.12 33.33 15.26
C VAL A 23 -15.17 32.07 16.13
N GLY A 24 -14.00 31.48 16.43
CA GLY A 24 -13.94 30.21 17.14
C GLY A 24 -14.46 30.23 18.55
N ILE A 25 -14.12 31.28 19.35
CA ILE A 25 -14.60 31.39 20.74
C ILE A 25 -16.12 31.55 20.80
N PRO A 26 -16.77 32.52 20.08
CA PRO A 26 -18.23 32.63 20.08
C PRO A 26 -18.92 31.35 19.63
N LEU A 27 -18.42 30.71 18.60
CA LEU A 27 -18.97 29.46 18.06
C LEU A 27 -18.86 28.32 19.07
N GLY A 28 -17.68 28.19 19.72
CA GLY A 28 -17.48 27.20 20.78
C GLY A 28 -18.41 27.37 21.96
N ILE A 29 -18.64 28.61 22.39
CA ILE A 29 -19.60 28.92 23.44
C ILE A 29 -21.02 28.53 23.03
N GLU A 30 -21.41 28.78 21.78
CA GLU A 30 -22.74 28.42 21.27
C GLU A 30 -22.96 26.90 21.24
N PHE A 31 -21.97 26.13 20.79
CA PHE A 31 -22.01 24.67 20.86
C PHE A 31 -22.10 24.16 22.30
N ALA A 32 -21.28 24.71 23.20
CA ALA A 32 -21.32 24.37 24.63
C ALA A 32 -22.67 24.66 25.27
N GLN A 33 -23.30 25.81 24.98
CA GLN A 33 -24.63 26.16 25.45
C GLN A 33 -25.72 25.23 24.92
N ASN A 34 -25.50 24.65 23.74
CA ASN A 34 -26.41 23.67 23.17
C ASN A 34 -26.11 22.23 23.62
N GLY A 35 -25.18 22.03 24.57
CA GLY A 35 -24.93 20.77 25.24
C GLY A 35 -23.92 19.88 24.56
N PHE A 36 -23.08 20.41 23.64
CA PHE A 36 -21.96 19.70 23.08
C PHE A 36 -20.68 19.98 23.86
N GLU A 37 -19.82 18.99 24.00
CA GLU A 37 -18.46 19.19 24.46
C GLU A 37 -17.61 19.80 23.33
N VAL A 38 -16.83 20.84 23.64
CA VAL A 38 -15.99 21.54 22.66
C VAL A 38 -14.53 21.47 23.08
N LEU A 39 -13.69 21.06 22.16
CA LEU A 39 -12.24 21.10 22.26
C LEU A 39 -11.70 22.17 21.31
N GLY A 40 -11.29 23.30 21.85
CA GLY A 40 -10.70 24.40 21.07
C GLY A 40 -9.19 24.20 20.88
N PHE A 41 -8.70 24.45 19.67
CA PHE A 41 -7.28 24.37 19.34
C PHE A 41 -6.75 25.75 18.95
N ASP A 42 -5.68 26.18 19.60
CA ASP A 42 -4.98 27.43 19.23
C ASP A 42 -3.47 27.28 19.50
N THR A 43 -2.63 27.89 18.68
CA THR A 43 -1.17 27.85 18.83
C THR A 43 -0.66 28.83 19.90
N ASP A 44 -1.50 29.76 20.33
CA ASP A 44 -1.19 30.77 21.35
C ASP A 44 -1.49 30.19 22.73
N GLU A 45 -0.45 29.75 23.45
CA GLU A 45 -0.56 29.15 24.78
C GLU A 45 -1.14 30.11 25.83
N ASP A 46 -0.84 31.41 25.75
CA ASP A 46 -1.39 32.41 26.67
C ASP A 46 -2.90 32.52 26.50
N LYS A 47 -3.36 32.53 25.28
CA LYS A 47 -4.79 32.50 24.94
C LYS A 47 -5.48 31.22 25.40
N VAL A 48 -4.84 30.07 25.20
CA VAL A 48 -5.33 28.77 25.69
C VAL A 48 -5.51 28.80 27.21
N ASN A 49 -4.52 29.31 27.93
CA ASN A 49 -4.55 29.46 29.39
C ASN A 49 -5.65 30.42 29.84
N ASP A 50 -5.84 31.54 29.16
CA ASP A 50 -6.89 32.53 29.45
C ASP A 50 -8.29 31.96 29.20
N ILE A 51 -8.49 31.17 28.13
CA ILE A 51 -9.75 30.43 27.87
C ILE A 51 -10.01 29.47 29.03
N ASN A 52 -9.06 28.63 29.37
CA ASN A 52 -9.22 27.60 30.38
C ASN A 52 -9.37 28.16 31.80
N SER A 53 -8.89 29.38 32.06
CA SER A 53 -9.12 30.09 33.32
C SER A 53 -10.46 30.88 33.38
N GLY A 54 -11.23 30.88 32.29
CA GLY A 54 -12.52 31.55 32.21
C GLY A 54 -12.42 33.07 32.18
N LYS A 55 -11.28 33.63 31.81
CA LYS A 55 -11.09 35.07 31.66
C LYS A 55 -11.90 35.61 30.48
N GLN A 56 -12.23 36.88 30.57
CA GLN A 56 -12.84 37.61 29.46
C GLN A 56 -11.74 37.94 28.41
N ILE A 57 -11.78 37.25 27.29
CA ILE A 57 -10.81 37.44 26.20
C ILE A 57 -11.30 38.49 25.20
N MET A 58 -12.63 38.63 25.05
CA MET A 58 -13.26 39.56 24.11
C MET A 58 -14.25 40.45 24.83
N LYS A 59 -14.28 41.75 24.47
CA LYS A 59 -15.18 42.74 25.11
C LYS A 59 -16.67 42.38 25.05
N HIS A 60 -17.10 41.70 24.02
CA HIS A 60 -18.52 41.31 23.82
C HIS A 60 -18.89 39.94 24.40
N ILE A 61 -17.91 39.18 24.92
CA ILE A 61 -18.17 37.90 25.59
C ILE A 61 -18.00 38.08 27.09
N SER A 62 -19.06 37.88 27.83
CA SER A 62 -19.03 38.05 29.31
C SER A 62 -18.26 36.88 29.98
N THR A 63 -17.64 37.18 31.10
CA THR A 63 -16.99 36.18 31.97
C THR A 63 -17.95 35.04 32.36
N LYS A 64 -19.24 35.33 32.48
CA LYS A 64 -20.26 34.32 32.78
C LYS A 64 -20.40 33.29 31.63
N LYS A 65 -20.32 33.74 30.37
CA LYS A 65 -20.37 32.83 29.20
C LYS A 65 -19.10 31.98 29.10
N MET A 66 -17.92 32.56 29.41
CA MET A 66 -16.64 31.81 29.42
C MET A 66 -16.64 30.74 30.53
N LYS A 67 -17.14 31.06 31.71
CA LYS A 67 -17.30 30.08 32.81
C LYS A 67 -18.26 28.96 32.42
N GLY A 68 -19.38 29.26 31.80
CA GLY A 68 -20.32 28.25 31.33
C GLY A 68 -19.74 27.33 30.25
N PHE A 69 -18.83 27.83 29.42
CA PHE A 69 -18.09 27.02 28.46
C PHE A 69 -17.25 25.94 29.17
N ILE A 70 -16.52 26.28 30.21
CA ILE A 70 -15.68 25.38 30.99
C ILE A 70 -16.51 24.41 31.84
N GLU A 71 -17.58 24.93 32.50
CA GLU A 71 -18.48 24.12 33.33
C GLU A 71 -19.18 23.01 32.54
N ASN A 72 -19.34 23.19 31.23
CA ASN A 72 -19.86 22.15 30.31
C ASN A 72 -18.83 21.08 29.92
N GLY A 73 -17.62 21.09 30.47
CA GLY A 73 -16.55 20.17 30.12
C GLY A 73 -15.70 20.60 28.92
N SER A 74 -16.02 21.75 28.30
CA SER A 74 -15.28 22.28 27.16
C SER A 74 -13.96 22.94 27.60
N ARG A 75 -12.92 22.87 26.77
CA ARG A 75 -11.61 23.45 27.07
C ARG A 75 -10.86 23.83 25.79
N ALA A 76 -9.74 24.51 25.93
CA ALA A 76 -8.81 24.76 24.84
C ALA A 76 -7.48 24.03 25.07
N THR A 77 -6.77 23.72 23.99
CA THR A 77 -5.45 23.08 24.02
C THR A 77 -4.55 23.63 22.91
N SER A 78 -3.24 23.63 23.16
CA SER A 78 -2.23 23.82 22.11
C SER A 78 -1.71 22.50 21.52
N GLU A 79 -2.13 21.36 22.11
CA GLU A 79 -1.73 20.03 21.70
C GLU A 79 -2.63 19.51 20.56
N PHE A 80 -2.19 19.68 19.33
CA PHE A 80 -2.97 19.26 18.14
C PHE A 80 -3.12 17.74 17.97
N ASN A 81 -2.36 16.93 18.73
CA ASN A 81 -2.55 15.48 18.78
C ASN A 81 -3.94 15.08 19.30
N GLU A 82 -4.56 15.94 20.11
CA GLU A 82 -5.90 15.70 20.62
C GLU A 82 -7.00 15.81 19.57
N LEU A 83 -6.69 16.24 18.33
CA LEU A 83 -7.62 16.19 17.20
C LEU A 83 -8.16 14.79 16.90
N GLU A 84 -7.43 13.75 17.30
CA GLU A 84 -7.89 12.35 17.15
C GLU A 84 -9.11 12.02 18.02
N THR A 85 -9.38 12.83 19.06
CA THR A 85 -10.47 12.59 19.99
C THR A 85 -11.77 13.24 19.59
N VAL A 86 -11.76 14.14 18.61
CA VAL A 86 -12.95 14.90 18.20
C VAL A 86 -13.72 14.22 17.08
N ASP A 87 -15.04 14.36 17.11
CA ASP A 87 -15.93 13.76 16.09
C ASP A 87 -16.19 14.68 14.89
N CYS A 88 -16.14 16.00 15.10
CA CYS A 88 -16.34 17.03 14.08
C CYS A 88 -15.28 18.12 14.22
N ILE A 89 -14.69 18.57 13.12
CA ILE A 89 -13.69 19.63 13.12
C ILE A 89 -14.23 20.85 12.36
N LEU A 90 -14.17 22.00 13.02
CA LEU A 90 -14.51 23.30 12.45
C LEU A 90 -13.24 24.15 12.40
N MET A 91 -12.85 24.62 11.21
CA MET A 91 -11.69 25.50 11.04
C MET A 91 -12.15 26.97 11.09
N CYS A 92 -11.74 27.65 12.15
CA CYS A 92 -11.97 29.08 12.35
C CYS A 92 -10.63 29.84 12.38
N VAL A 93 -9.78 29.59 11.38
CA VAL A 93 -8.49 30.28 11.26
C VAL A 93 -8.72 31.78 11.08
N PRO A 94 -7.82 32.63 11.65
CA PRO A 94 -7.95 34.07 11.50
C PRO A 94 -7.89 34.43 10.03
N THR A 95 -8.98 34.96 9.50
CA THR A 95 -9.01 35.67 8.24
C THR A 95 -8.76 37.16 8.58
N PRO A 96 -7.60 37.73 8.27
CA PRO A 96 -7.41 39.16 8.42
C PRO A 96 -8.51 39.91 7.66
N LEU A 97 -8.93 41.07 8.17
CA LEU A 97 -9.87 41.91 7.45
C LEU A 97 -9.13 42.60 6.30
N ASP A 98 -9.79 42.69 5.15
CA ASP A 98 -9.31 43.49 4.03
C ASP A 98 -9.48 44.99 4.30
N ILE A 99 -9.09 45.82 3.35
CA ILE A 99 -9.22 47.30 3.45
C ILE A 99 -10.67 47.81 3.56
N HIS A 100 -11.64 46.91 3.35
CA HIS A 100 -13.10 47.18 3.48
C HIS A 100 -13.71 46.57 4.73
N GLU A 101 -12.87 46.12 5.70
CA GLU A 101 -13.30 45.47 6.95
C GLU A 101 -14.10 44.19 6.73
N GLN A 102 -13.90 43.52 5.56
CA GLN A 102 -14.46 42.21 5.28
C GLN A 102 -13.40 41.11 5.52
N PRO A 103 -13.80 39.87 5.88
CA PRO A 103 -12.86 38.77 6.05
C PRO A 103 -12.04 38.54 4.80
N ASP A 104 -10.71 38.67 4.92
CA ASP A 104 -9.79 38.34 3.82
C ASP A 104 -9.72 36.82 3.63
N MET A 105 -10.49 36.32 2.69
CA MET A 105 -10.54 34.90 2.34
C MET A 105 -9.38 34.45 1.44
N SER A 106 -8.45 35.37 1.09
CA SER A 106 -7.35 35.06 0.16
C SER A 106 -6.48 33.90 0.62
N PHE A 107 -6.23 33.77 1.93
CA PHE A 107 -5.47 32.66 2.48
C PHE A 107 -6.20 31.31 2.36
N VAL A 108 -7.51 31.29 2.62
CA VAL A 108 -8.34 30.10 2.49
C VAL A 108 -8.48 29.71 1.01
N GLU A 109 -8.73 30.68 0.15
CA GLU A 109 -8.81 30.50 -1.29
C GLU A 109 -7.49 29.98 -1.86
N LYS A 110 -6.37 30.60 -1.48
CA LYS A 110 -5.03 30.16 -1.91
C LYS A 110 -4.71 28.75 -1.45
N ALA A 111 -4.99 28.40 -0.20
CA ALA A 111 -4.78 27.06 0.32
C ALA A 111 -5.66 26.03 -0.41
N THR A 112 -6.96 26.31 -0.56
CA THR A 112 -7.90 25.44 -1.26
C THR A 112 -7.54 25.27 -2.73
N THR A 113 -7.18 26.35 -3.41
CA THR A 113 -6.75 26.34 -4.82
C THR A 113 -5.48 25.53 -4.98
N THR A 114 -4.48 25.73 -4.09
CA THR A 114 -3.22 25.00 -4.13
C THR A 114 -3.45 23.48 -3.93
N VAL A 115 -4.22 23.09 -2.92
CA VAL A 115 -4.57 21.69 -2.67
C VAL A 115 -5.29 21.08 -3.88
N SER A 116 -6.31 21.77 -4.41
CA SER A 116 -7.06 21.29 -5.57
C SER A 116 -6.19 21.16 -6.82
N GLN A 117 -5.31 22.12 -7.07
CA GLN A 117 -4.36 22.06 -8.18
C GLN A 117 -3.36 20.91 -8.02
N ARG A 118 -2.82 20.69 -6.82
CA ARG A 118 -1.88 19.58 -6.56
C ARG A 118 -2.52 18.22 -6.75
N ILE A 119 -3.75 18.04 -6.28
CA ILE A 119 -4.52 16.82 -6.53
C ILE A 119 -4.77 16.64 -8.03
N ALA A 120 -5.29 17.66 -8.71
CA ALA A 120 -5.60 17.59 -10.13
C ALA A 120 -4.34 17.33 -10.99
N THR A 121 -3.26 18.08 -10.77
CA THR A 121 -2.00 17.91 -11.50
C THR A 121 -1.36 16.55 -11.21
N GLY A 122 -1.45 16.07 -9.97
CA GLY A 122 -0.94 14.75 -9.58
C GLY A 122 -1.67 13.60 -10.25
N LEU A 123 -2.97 13.78 -10.53
CA LEU A 123 -3.79 12.79 -11.25
C LEU A 123 -3.72 12.93 -12.78
N ASP A 124 -3.25 14.06 -13.29
CA ASP A 124 -3.11 14.32 -14.72
C ASP A 124 -1.79 13.74 -15.27
N SER A 125 -1.66 12.42 -15.16
CA SER A 125 -0.52 11.68 -15.69
C SER A 125 -0.99 10.53 -16.56
N PHE A 126 -0.54 10.50 -17.82
CA PHE A 126 -0.88 9.43 -18.77
C PHE A 126 -0.44 8.05 -18.25
N ALA A 127 0.67 7.99 -17.53
CA ALA A 127 1.18 6.74 -16.94
C ALA A 127 0.22 6.14 -15.88
N LEU A 128 -0.55 6.99 -15.18
CA LEU A 128 -1.53 6.53 -14.20
C LEU A 128 -2.69 5.74 -14.80
N LEU A 129 -3.01 5.96 -16.08
CA LEU A 129 -4.03 5.18 -16.78
C LEU A 129 -3.67 3.69 -16.86
N ALA A 130 -2.40 3.33 -16.73
CA ALA A 130 -1.99 1.93 -16.68
C ALA A 130 -2.56 1.20 -15.45
N ILE A 131 -2.72 1.88 -14.32
CA ILE A 131 -3.20 1.29 -13.07
C ILE A 131 -4.61 0.71 -13.19
N PRO A 132 -5.65 1.48 -13.59
CA PRO A 132 -7.01 0.94 -13.76
C PRO A 132 -7.08 -0.23 -14.75
N PHE A 133 -6.32 -0.16 -15.84
CA PHE A 133 -6.30 -1.24 -16.82
C PHE A 133 -5.62 -2.50 -16.29
N PHE A 134 -4.49 -2.41 -15.59
CA PHE A 134 -3.88 -3.58 -14.96
C PHE A 134 -4.75 -4.15 -13.83
N ILE A 135 -5.41 -3.31 -13.02
CA ILE A 135 -6.39 -3.76 -12.02
C ILE A 135 -7.51 -4.55 -12.70
N LEU A 136 -8.10 -4.00 -13.77
CA LEU A 136 -9.16 -4.65 -14.52
C LEU A 136 -8.69 -5.98 -15.13
N SER A 137 -7.51 -5.99 -15.77
CA SER A 137 -6.91 -7.20 -16.32
C SER A 137 -6.72 -8.27 -15.22
N GLY A 138 -6.19 -7.90 -14.05
CA GLY A 138 -5.99 -8.79 -12.90
C GLY A 138 -7.31 -9.37 -12.36
N GLN A 139 -8.37 -8.56 -12.27
CA GLN A 139 -9.71 -9.00 -11.86
C GLN A 139 -10.32 -9.98 -12.85
N ILE A 140 -10.21 -9.70 -14.16
CA ILE A 140 -10.67 -10.61 -15.23
C ILE A 140 -9.93 -11.94 -15.14
N MET A 141 -8.60 -11.91 -14.96
CA MET A 141 -7.80 -13.14 -14.87
C MET A 141 -8.13 -13.98 -13.63
N SER A 142 -8.38 -13.33 -12.51
CA SER A 142 -8.76 -14.01 -11.26
C SER A 142 -10.06 -14.80 -11.41
N LYS A 143 -11.04 -14.27 -12.18
CA LYS A 143 -12.34 -14.89 -12.41
C LYS A 143 -12.38 -15.76 -13.68
N GLY A 144 -11.47 -15.53 -14.62
CA GLY A 144 -11.41 -16.18 -15.93
C GLY A 144 -10.76 -17.57 -15.97
N GLY A 145 -10.58 -18.24 -14.80
CA GLY A 145 -10.03 -19.60 -14.74
C GLY A 145 -8.53 -19.72 -15.03
N ILE A 146 -7.85 -18.59 -15.19
CA ILE A 146 -6.42 -18.51 -15.51
C ILE A 146 -5.59 -19.02 -14.32
N ALA A 147 -5.99 -18.67 -13.08
CA ALA A 147 -5.35 -19.12 -11.86
C ALA A 147 -5.23 -20.64 -11.77
N ASN A 148 -6.31 -21.36 -12.07
CA ASN A 148 -6.35 -22.83 -12.01
C ASN A 148 -5.37 -23.48 -12.99
N ARG A 149 -5.15 -22.89 -14.17
CA ARG A 149 -4.21 -23.40 -15.18
C ARG A 149 -2.77 -23.18 -14.75
N LEU A 150 -2.46 -22.01 -14.18
CA LEU A 150 -1.14 -21.71 -13.61
C LEU A 150 -0.82 -22.63 -12.43
N ILE A 151 -1.76 -22.87 -11.52
CA ILE A 151 -1.63 -23.82 -10.41
C ILE A 151 -1.37 -25.22 -10.96
N SER A 152 -2.14 -25.67 -11.97
CA SER A 152 -1.99 -26.99 -12.57
C SER A 152 -0.61 -27.16 -13.22
N PHE A 153 -0.10 -26.13 -13.88
CA PHE A 153 1.26 -26.12 -14.43
C PHE A 153 2.33 -26.13 -13.34
N ALA A 154 2.21 -25.25 -12.32
CA ALA A 154 3.11 -25.25 -11.18
C ALA A 154 3.16 -26.63 -10.46
N LYS A 155 2.03 -27.33 -10.36
CA LYS A 155 1.93 -28.67 -9.80
C LYS A 155 2.84 -29.67 -10.54
N THR A 156 2.93 -29.57 -11.85
CA THR A 156 3.82 -30.47 -12.65
C THR A 156 5.31 -30.17 -12.49
N LEU A 157 5.66 -28.89 -12.19
CA LEU A 157 7.05 -28.45 -12.06
C LEU A 157 7.64 -28.77 -10.68
N VAL A 158 6.88 -28.53 -9.61
CA VAL A 158 7.42 -28.57 -8.24
C VAL A 158 6.68 -29.53 -7.31
N GLY A 159 5.55 -30.11 -7.75
CA GLY A 159 4.69 -30.92 -6.88
C GLY A 159 5.34 -32.21 -6.38
N PHE A 160 6.37 -32.74 -7.05
CA PHE A 160 7.10 -33.93 -6.66
C PHE A 160 8.19 -33.68 -5.60
N LEU A 161 8.44 -32.42 -5.24
CA LEU A 161 9.41 -32.05 -4.22
C LEU A 161 8.80 -32.18 -2.81
N PRO A 162 9.63 -32.32 -1.76
CA PRO A 162 9.13 -32.31 -0.38
C PRO A 162 8.37 -31.00 -0.09
N GLY A 163 7.13 -31.12 0.39
CA GLY A 163 6.28 -29.97 0.56
C GLY A 163 5.63 -29.44 -0.71
N GLY A 164 5.40 -30.33 -1.69
CA GLY A 164 4.94 -29.99 -3.03
C GLY A 164 3.81 -28.96 -3.08
N LEU A 165 2.75 -29.08 -2.24
CA LEU A 165 1.65 -28.10 -2.21
C LEU A 165 2.08 -26.71 -1.72
N ALA A 166 3.03 -26.63 -0.77
CA ALA A 166 3.58 -25.34 -0.35
C ALA A 166 4.40 -24.69 -1.47
N LEU A 167 5.19 -25.48 -2.20
CA LEU A 167 5.95 -25.00 -3.36
C LEU A 167 5.05 -24.57 -4.52
N ILE A 168 3.97 -25.31 -4.76
CA ILE A 168 2.95 -24.95 -5.75
C ILE A 168 2.31 -23.61 -5.36
N ASN A 169 2.01 -23.40 -4.07
CA ASN A 169 1.48 -22.13 -3.58
C ASN A 169 2.46 -20.98 -3.88
N ILE A 170 3.75 -21.13 -3.55
CA ILE A 170 4.76 -20.10 -3.80
C ILE A 170 4.87 -19.78 -5.30
N VAL A 171 5.06 -20.78 -6.15
CA VAL A 171 5.20 -20.56 -7.61
C VAL A 171 3.92 -19.96 -8.20
N SER A 172 2.76 -20.46 -7.80
CA SER A 172 1.48 -19.94 -8.27
C SER A 172 1.22 -18.51 -7.79
N ALA A 173 1.61 -18.17 -6.54
CA ALA A 173 1.50 -16.82 -6.00
C ALA A 173 2.44 -15.85 -6.75
N MET A 174 3.66 -16.27 -7.10
CA MET A 174 4.58 -15.49 -7.92
C MET A 174 3.97 -15.18 -9.30
N LEU A 175 3.41 -16.19 -9.97
CA LEU A 175 2.79 -16.04 -11.29
C LEU A 175 1.50 -15.21 -11.22
N MET A 176 0.64 -15.48 -10.25
CA MET A 176 -0.62 -14.74 -10.07
C MET A 176 -0.39 -13.32 -9.59
N GLY A 177 0.57 -13.12 -8.70
CA GLY A 177 0.89 -11.80 -8.19
C GLY A 177 1.43 -10.88 -9.30
N ALA A 178 2.29 -11.42 -10.15
CA ALA A 178 2.78 -10.73 -11.35
C ALA A 178 1.64 -10.27 -12.29
N ILE A 179 0.52 -10.97 -12.28
CA ILE A 179 -0.63 -10.68 -13.15
C ILE A 179 -1.64 -9.77 -12.44
N ALA A 180 -1.97 -10.08 -11.18
CA ALA A 180 -2.98 -9.35 -10.41
C ALA A 180 -2.46 -8.00 -9.85
N GLY A 181 -1.16 -7.84 -9.72
CA GLY A 181 -0.53 -6.62 -9.16
C GLY A 181 -0.96 -6.30 -7.72
N SER A 182 -1.53 -7.27 -6.99
CA SER A 182 -2.05 -7.11 -5.63
C SER A 182 -1.75 -8.34 -4.77
N ALA A 183 -1.04 -8.11 -3.66
CA ALA A 183 -0.72 -9.17 -2.71
C ALA A 183 -1.97 -9.72 -2.01
N MET A 184 -2.93 -8.86 -1.65
CA MET A 184 -4.18 -9.28 -1.01
C MET A 184 -5.04 -10.14 -1.94
N ALA A 185 -5.14 -9.76 -3.22
CA ALA A 185 -5.87 -10.56 -4.22
C ALA A 185 -5.20 -11.92 -4.46
N SER A 186 -3.87 -11.95 -4.55
CA SER A 186 -3.10 -13.19 -4.68
C SER A 186 -3.28 -14.09 -3.45
N ALA A 187 -3.18 -13.54 -2.22
CA ALA A 187 -3.39 -14.28 -0.98
C ALA A 187 -4.81 -14.87 -0.89
N SER A 188 -5.81 -14.09 -1.32
CA SER A 188 -7.20 -14.54 -1.32
C SER A 188 -7.43 -15.68 -2.31
N ALA A 189 -6.96 -15.54 -3.54
CA ALA A 189 -7.13 -16.54 -4.57
C ALA A 189 -6.41 -17.85 -4.22
N MET A 190 -5.11 -17.76 -3.90
CA MET A 190 -4.30 -18.95 -3.58
C MET A 190 -4.75 -19.62 -2.30
N GLY A 191 -5.06 -18.84 -1.24
CA GLY A 191 -5.53 -19.38 0.03
C GLY A 191 -6.87 -20.12 -0.09
N THR A 192 -7.79 -19.60 -0.91
CA THR A 192 -9.09 -20.23 -1.14
C THR A 192 -8.98 -21.53 -1.96
N ILE A 193 -8.09 -21.59 -2.94
CA ILE A 193 -7.93 -22.76 -3.82
C ILE A 193 -7.05 -23.81 -3.14
N LEU A 194 -5.85 -23.43 -2.70
CA LEU A 194 -4.84 -24.38 -2.19
C LEU A 194 -4.98 -24.70 -0.70
N GLY A 195 -5.54 -23.79 0.10
CA GLY A 195 -5.71 -24.00 1.54
C GLY A 195 -6.44 -25.30 1.88
N PRO A 196 -7.66 -25.56 1.35
CA PRO A 196 -8.37 -26.80 1.57
C PRO A 196 -7.66 -28.05 1.03
N GLU A 197 -6.91 -27.94 -0.08
CA GLU A 197 -6.11 -29.05 -0.63
C GLU A 197 -4.94 -29.38 0.30
N MET A 198 -4.25 -28.36 0.82
CA MET A 198 -3.18 -28.55 1.79
C MET A 198 -3.67 -29.22 3.09
N GLU A 199 -4.82 -28.80 3.62
CA GLU A 199 -5.41 -29.45 4.81
C GLU A 199 -5.75 -30.90 4.57
N LYS A 200 -6.34 -31.27 3.42
CA LYS A 200 -6.65 -32.66 3.05
C LYS A 200 -5.41 -33.54 2.94
N GLU A 201 -4.29 -32.97 2.51
CA GLU A 201 -3.01 -33.66 2.39
C GLU A 201 -2.22 -33.68 3.73
N GLY A 202 -2.83 -33.19 4.82
CA GLY A 202 -2.25 -33.24 6.18
C GLY A 202 -1.30 -32.10 6.54
N TYR A 203 -1.26 -31.03 5.77
CA TYR A 203 -0.53 -29.82 6.15
C TYR A 203 -1.29 -29.07 7.25
N SER A 204 -0.56 -28.50 8.21
CA SER A 204 -1.21 -27.63 9.18
C SER A 204 -1.75 -26.37 8.53
N LYS A 205 -2.93 -25.90 8.98
CA LYS A 205 -3.56 -24.65 8.52
C LYS A 205 -2.63 -23.46 8.67
N GLU A 206 -1.90 -23.44 9.78
CA GLU A 206 -1.00 -22.38 10.15
C GLU A 206 0.19 -22.28 9.18
N PHE A 207 0.76 -23.42 8.77
CA PHE A 207 1.84 -23.45 7.81
C PHE A 207 1.34 -23.06 6.39
N GLY A 208 0.18 -23.61 5.99
CA GLY A 208 -0.45 -23.23 4.73
C GLY A 208 -0.73 -21.73 4.65
N ALA A 209 -1.27 -21.16 5.74
CA ALA A 209 -1.49 -19.71 5.85
C ALA A 209 -0.17 -18.93 5.79
N ALA A 210 0.87 -19.33 6.53
CA ALA A 210 2.16 -18.65 6.53
C ALA A 210 2.81 -18.62 5.14
N VAL A 211 2.79 -19.76 4.41
CA VAL A 211 3.29 -19.85 3.03
C VAL A 211 2.48 -18.92 2.12
N ASN A 212 1.15 -18.96 2.19
CA ASN A 212 0.29 -18.14 1.34
C ASN A 212 0.47 -16.64 1.59
N ILE A 213 0.56 -16.22 2.86
CA ILE A 213 0.79 -14.83 3.26
C ILE A 213 2.10 -14.30 2.69
N THR A 214 3.20 -15.02 2.91
CA THR A 214 4.53 -14.57 2.50
C THR A 214 4.72 -14.61 0.98
N SER A 215 4.28 -15.68 0.33
CA SER A 215 4.44 -15.83 -1.12
C SER A 215 3.62 -14.82 -1.93
N SER A 216 2.44 -14.42 -1.43
CA SER A 216 1.56 -13.49 -2.15
C SER A 216 2.17 -12.10 -2.31
N THR A 217 3.08 -11.69 -1.44
CA THR A 217 3.75 -10.37 -1.54
C THR A 217 4.78 -10.29 -2.67
N THR A 218 5.32 -11.43 -3.13
CA THR A 218 6.25 -11.44 -4.28
C THR A 218 5.63 -10.86 -5.54
N GLY A 219 4.31 -10.94 -5.68
CA GLY A 219 3.57 -10.35 -6.79
C GLY A 219 3.55 -8.83 -6.85
N LEU A 220 3.95 -8.13 -5.78
CA LEU A 220 4.15 -6.68 -5.82
C LEU A 220 5.53 -6.31 -6.39
N VAL A 221 6.49 -7.22 -6.35
CA VAL A 221 7.86 -7.03 -6.86
C VAL A 221 8.00 -7.55 -8.29
N ILE A 222 7.40 -8.72 -8.59
CA ILE A 222 7.44 -9.34 -9.93
C ILE A 222 6.47 -8.61 -10.86
N PRO A 223 6.94 -8.06 -12.02
CA PRO A 223 6.11 -7.31 -12.94
C PRO A 223 5.09 -8.17 -13.73
N PRO A 224 4.02 -7.51 -14.22
CA PRO A 224 3.66 -6.09 -14.04
C PRO A 224 3.10 -5.80 -12.65
N SER A 225 3.57 -4.73 -12.01
CA SER A 225 3.17 -4.34 -10.65
C SER A 225 2.62 -2.91 -10.65
N ASN A 226 1.39 -2.76 -10.16
CA ASN A 226 0.76 -1.44 -10.01
C ASN A 226 1.56 -0.53 -9.07
N THR A 227 2.15 -1.08 -8.03
CA THR A 227 2.90 -0.31 -7.04
C THR A 227 4.23 0.20 -7.60
N LEU A 228 4.86 -0.51 -8.53
CA LEU A 228 6.04 -0.01 -9.25
C LEU A 228 5.68 1.17 -10.19
N ILE A 229 4.47 1.18 -10.77
CA ILE A 229 3.98 2.33 -11.55
C ILE A 229 3.78 3.53 -10.64
N VAL A 230 3.20 3.32 -9.46
CA VAL A 230 3.05 4.37 -8.45
C VAL A 230 4.42 4.90 -7.99
N TYR A 231 5.41 4.03 -7.82
CA TYR A 231 6.77 4.44 -7.52
C TYR A 231 7.38 5.30 -8.62
N SER A 232 7.21 4.94 -9.90
CA SER A 232 7.66 5.75 -11.03
C SER A 232 7.13 7.18 -10.94
N LEU A 233 5.85 7.34 -10.59
CA LEU A 233 5.24 8.67 -10.39
C LEU A 233 5.86 9.40 -9.19
N ALA A 234 5.93 8.74 -8.03
CA ALA A 234 6.42 9.33 -6.78
C ALA A 234 7.91 9.71 -6.84
N SER A 235 8.68 9.01 -7.68
CA SER A 235 10.11 9.25 -7.90
C SER A 235 10.43 10.35 -8.90
N GLY A 236 9.40 10.97 -9.51
CA GLY A 236 9.58 12.00 -10.54
C GLY A 236 9.87 11.46 -11.94
N GLY A 237 9.51 10.19 -12.24
CA GLY A 237 9.55 9.65 -13.60
C GLY A 237 10.63 8.60 -13.85
N VAL A 238 11.04 7.84 -12.85
CA VAL A 238 11.89 6.64 -13.07
C VAL A 238 11.19 5.70 -14.07
N SER A 239 11.95 5.19 -15.04
CA SER A 239 11.42 4.35 -16.12
C SER A 239 10.65 3.14 -15.58
N ILE A 240 9.37 3.01 -15.98
CA ILE A 240 8.53 1.86 -15.62
C ILE A 240 9.12 0.56 -16.24
N ALA A 241 9.68 0.64 -17.44
CA ALA A 241 10.35 -0.49 -18.08
C ALA A 241 11.55 -0.97 -17.26
N ALA A 242 12.40 -0.02 -16.81
CA ALA A 242 13.54 -0.32 -15.94
C ALA A 242 13.09 -0.94 -14.61
N LEU A 243 12.07 -0.38 -13.96
CA LEU A 243 11.50 -0.91 -12.72
C LEU A 243 10.95 -2.33 -12.90
N PHE A 244 10.27 -2.59 -14.01
CA PHE A 244 9.75 -3.90 -14.32
C PHE A 244 10.88 -4.92 -14.51
N LEU A 245 11.92 -4.59 -15.25
CA LEU A 245 13.08 -5.48 -15.38
C LEU A 245 13.81 -5.69 -14.04
N ALA A 246 13.96 -4.61 -13.27
CA ALA A 246 14.65 -4.65 -11.98
C ALA A 246 13.95 -5.55 -10.93
N GLY A 247 12.62 -5.73 -11.03
CA GLY A 247 11.84 -6.53 -10.09
C GLY A 247 11.95 -8.05 -10.27
N TYR A 248 12.33 -8.56 -11.46
CA TYR A 248 12.33 -9.99 -11.74
C TYR A 248 13.30 -10.78 -10.87
N ILE A 249 14.57 -10.41 -10.88
CA ILE A 249 15.61 -11.17 -10.14
C ILE A 249 15.33 -11.13 -8.63
N PRO A 250 15.06 -9.98 -8.00
CA PRO A 250 14.72 -9.92 -6.58
C PRO A 250 13.46 -10.72 -6.21
N GLY A 251 12.42 -10.64 -7.03
CA GLY A 251 11.18 -11.37 -6.80
C GLY A 251 11.38 -12.90 -6.91
N ILE A 252 12.09 -13.37 -7.95
CA ILE A 252 12.41 -14.79 -8.12
C ILE A 252 13.34 -15.27 -7.00
N LEU A 253 14.36 -14.50 -6.64
CA LEU A 253 15.26 -14.81 -5.54
C LEU A 253 14.49 -15.02 -4.23
N THR A 254 13.60 -14.09 -3.90
CA THR A 254 12.76 -14.18 -2.70
C THR A 254 11.88 -15.43 -2.73
N GLY A 255 11.25 -15.73 -3.87
CA GLY A 255 10.46 -16.94 -4.04
C GLY A 255 11.28 -18.22 -3.88
N LEU A 256 12.46 -18.30 -4.49
CA LEU A 256 13.36 -19.47 -4.38
C LEU A 256 13.83 -19.69 -2.93
N LEU A 257 14.20 -18.62 -2.23
CA LEU A 257 14.59 -18.70 -0.82
C LEU A 257 13.44 -19.19 0.05
N MET A 258 12.20 -18.70 -0.17
CA MET A 258 11.01 -19.20 0.52
C MET A 258 10.74 -20.68 0.20
N MET A 259 10.94 -21.11 -1.05
CA MET A 259 10.79 -22.53 -1.43
C MET A 259 11.77 -23.42 -0.67
N ILE A 260 13.02 -23.00 -0.49
CA ILE A 260 14.02 -23.72 0.29
C ILE A 260 13.54 -23.91 1.74
N VAL A 261 13.07 -22.83 2.38
CA VAL A 261 12.55 -22.89 3.75
C VAL A 261 11.31 -23.79 3.85
N ALA A 262 10.40 -23.67 2.87
CA ALA A 262 9.20 -24.50 2.83
C ALA A 262 9.53 -25.99 2.68
N MET A 263 10.54 -26.35 1.87
CA MET A 263 11.04 -27.73 1.73
C MET A 263 11.63 -28.26 3.05
N ILE A 264 12.48 -27.45 3.72
CA ILE A 264 13.09 -27.84 5.00
C ILE A 264 12.01 -28.06 6.07
N TRP A 265 11.05 -27.12 6.16
CA TRP A 265 9.93 -27.23 7.10
C TRP A 265 9.08 -28.47 6.83
N SER A 266 8.76 -28.73 5.57
CA SER A 266 7.95 -29.87 5.15
C SER A 266 8.62 -31.21 5.44
N LYS A 267 9.95 -31.33 5.21
CA LYS A 267 10.72 -32.51 5.60
C LYS A 267 10.68 -32.74 7.10
N LYS A 268 10.85 -31.68 7.89
CA LYS A 268 10.83 -31.77 9.37
C LYS A 268 9.48 -32.23 9.92
N ASN A 269 8.39 -31.87 9.26
CA ASN A 269 7.03 -32.21 9.68
C ASN A 269 6.45 -33.43 8.94
N ASN A 270 7.27 -34.14 8.12
CA ASN A 270 6.88 -35.34 7.36
C ASN A 270 5.65 -35.13 6.48
N TYR A 271 5.53 -33.96 5.83
CA TYR A 271 4.44 -33.70 4.88
C TYR A 271 4.60 -34.57 3.62
N PRO A 272 3.48 -34.97 2.99
CA PRO A 272 3.50 -35.88 1.85
C PRO A 272 4.28 -35.30 0.67
N VAL A 273 4.86 -36.19 -0.11
CA VAL A 273 5.57 -35.89 -1.35
C VAL A 273 4.72 -36.35 -2.52
N GLY A 274 4.43 -35.46 -3.47
CA GLY A 274 3.64 -35.78 -4.64
C GLY A 274 4.37 -36.71 -5.62
N LYS A 275 3.62 -37.25 -6.56
CA LYS A 275 4.17 -38.08 -7.65
C LYS A 275 4.87 -37.19 -8.69
N ARG A 276 5.95 -37.68 -9.28
CA ARG A 276 6.65 -36.99 -10.36
C ARG A 276 5.80 -37.04 -11.63
N SER A 277 5.53 -35.89 -12.21
CA SER A 277 4.81 -35.78 -13.48
C SER A 277 5.68 -36.27 -14.64
N SER A 278 5.05 -36.90 -15.63
CA SER A 278 5.73 -37.29 -16.87
C SER A 278 6.04 -36.07 -17.74
N LEU A 279 7.07 -36.14 -18.59
CA LEU A 279 7.39 -35.08 -19.54
C LEU A 279 6.18 -34.73 -20.44
N LYS A 280 5.38 -35.73 -20.81
CA LYS A 280 4.16 -35.52 -21.59
C LYS A 280 3.14 -34.70 -20.80
N GLU A 281 2.95 -35.00 -19.53
CA GLU A 281 2.03 -34.26 -18.65
C GLU A 281 2.48 -32.80 -18.45
N ILE A 282 3.80 -32.59 -18.21
CA ILE A 282 4.38 -31.26 -18.12
C ILE A 282 4.11 -30.46 -19.39
N PHE A 283 4.35 -31.07 -20.56
CA PHE A 283 4.11 -30.42 -21.86
C PHE A 283 2.63 -30.07 -22.10
N VAL A 284 1.72 -31.01 -21.79
CA VAL A 284 0.28 -30.75 -21.91
C VAL A 284 -0.17 -29.61 -21.00
N LYS A 285 0.28 -29.60 -19.73
CA LYS A 285 -0.07 -28.53 -18.79
C LYS A 285 0.60 -27.21 -19.13
N PHE A 286 1.80 -27.23 -19.71
CA PHE A 286 2.42 -26.05 -20.26
C PHE A 286 1.61 -25.45 -21.41
N ILE A 287 1.16 -26.25 -22.37
CA ILE A 287 0.33 -25.77 -23.49
C ILE A 287 -1.00 -25.20 -22.98
N ASP A 288 -1.62 -25.80 -21.96
CA ASP A 288 -2.86 -25.30 -21.34
C ASP A 288 -2.63 -23.95 -20.61
N ALA A 289 -1.48 -23.77 -19.96
CA ALA A 289 -1.10 -22.54 -19.28
C ALA A 289 -0.45 -21.49 -20.22
N PHE A 290 0.07 -21.91 -21.37
CA PHE A 290 0.84 -21.07 -22.29
C PHE A 290 0.12 -19.77 -22.70
N PRO A 291 -1.18 -19.77 -23.06
CA PRO A 291 -1.87 -18.52 -23.37
C PRO A 291 -1.88 -17.55 -22.18
N SER A 292 -1.95 -18.06 -20.96
CA SER A 292 -1.91 -17.20 -19.76
C SER A 292 -0.50 -16.63 -19.52
N LEU A 293 0.54 -17.41 -19.75
CA LEU A 293 1.94 -16.97 -19.67
C LEU A 293 2.33 -16.02 -20.80
N LEU A 294 1.72 -16.20 -21.99
CA LEU A 294 1.96 -15.35 -23.15
C LEU A 294 1.58 -13.89 -22.89
N LEU A 295 0.60 -13.64 -22.02
CA LEU A 295 0.27 -12.27 -21.60
C LEU A 295 1.49 -11.55 -21.04
N LEU A 296 2.25 -12.20 -20.14
CA LEU A 296 3.47 -11.60 -19.57
C LEU A 296 4.49 -11.26 -20.64
N VAL A 297 4.66 -12.16 -21.62
CA VAL A 297 5.57 -11.94 -22.74
C VAL A 297 5.10 -10.77 -23.62
N ILE A 298 3.80 -10.68 -23.91
CA ILE A 298 3.25 -9.59 -24.71
C ILE A 298 3.42 -8.24 -23.99
N VAL A 299 3.05 -8.16 -22.72
CA VAL A 299 3.11 -6.92 -21.94
C VAL A 299 4.55 -6.48 -21.77
N ILE A 300 5.38 -7.32 -21.17
CA ILE A 300 6.76 -6.98 -20.84
C ILE A 300 7.63 -6.87 -22.10
N GLY A 301 7.52 -7.85 -23.01
CA GLY A 301 8.25 -7.84 -24.27
C GLY A 301 7.88 -6.64 -25.16
N GLY A 302 6.60 -6.25 -25.17
CA GLY A 302 6.13 -5.07 -25.89
C GLY A 302 6.66 -3.76 -25.32
N ILE A 303 6.73 -3.64 -23.97
CA ILE A 303 7.29 -2.48 -23.29
C ILE A 303 8.83 -2.40 -23.54
N ILE A 304 9.55 -3.48 -23.33
CA ILE A 304 11.01 -3.52 -23.53
C ILE A 304 11.38 -3.31 -25.00
N GLY A 305 10.61 -3.91 -25.91
CA GLY A 305 10.80 -3.73 -27.35
C GLY A 305 10.41 -2.34 -27.89
N GLY A 306 9.92 -1.44 -27.03
CA GLY A 306 9.48 -0.10 -27.42
C GLY A 306 8.23 -0.08 -28.31
N ILE A 307 7.50 -1.22 -28.39
CA ILE A 307 6.28 -1.35 -29.21
C ILE A 307 5.10 -0.66 -28.50
N PHE A 308 5.05 -0.76 -27.18
CA PHE A 308 4.00 -0.22 -26.34
C PHE A 308 4.58 0.60 -25.19
N THR A 309 3.93 1.71 -24.89
CA THR A 309 4.05 2.36 -23.57
C THR A 309 3.43 1.46 -22.49
N PRO A 310 3.77 1.63 -21.21
CA PRO A 310 3.12 0.89 -20.11
C PRO A 310 1.59 1.01 -20.11
N THR A 311 1.06 2.18 -20.48
CA THR A 311 -0.38 2.43 -20.58
C THR A 311 -1.03 1.63 -21.71
N GLU A 312 -0.42 1.66 -22.90
CA GLU A 312 -0.90 0.88 -24.05
C GLU A 312 -0.81 -0.62 -23.78
N ALA A 313 0.30 -1.08 -23.19
CA ALA A 313 0.47 -2.47 -22.77
C ALA A 313 -0.60 -2.93 -21.79
N SER A 314 -1.04 -2.06 -20.86
CA SER A 314 -2.12 -2.36 -19.93
C SER A 314 -3.48 -2.51 -20.61
N ALA A 315 -3.76 -1.68 -21.63
CA ALA A 315 -4.96 -1.80 -22.44
C ALA A 315 -4.97 -3.10 -23.29
N VAL A 316 -3.81 -3.45 -23.86
CA VAL A 316 -3.61 -4.74 -24.56
C VAL A 316 -3.81 -5.91 -23.58
N ALA A 317 -3.34 -5.79 -22.34
CA ALA A 317 -3.55 -6.81 -21.32
C ALA A 317 -5.05 -7.02 -21.02
N VAL A 318 -5.84 -5.94 -20.90
CA VAL A 318 -7.30 -6.05 -20.71
C VAL A 318 -7.95 -6.77 -21.89
N LEU A 319 -7.68 -6.33 -23.12
CA LEU A 319 -8.24 -6.94 -24.31
C LEU A 319 -7.90 -8.44 -24.38
N TYR A 320 -6.63 -8.77 -24.16
CA TYR A 320 -6.15 -10.15 -24.19
C TYR A 320 -6.81 -11.00 -23.12
N THR A 321 -6.92 -10.52 -21.88
CA THR A 321 -7.52 -11.28 -20.77
C THR A 321 -9.02 -11.47 -20.95
N VAL A 322 -9.74 -10.50 -21.51
CA VAL A 322 -11.15 -10.62 -21.88
C VAL A 322 -11.33 -11.74 -22.92
N LEU A 323 -10.55 -11.68 -24.02
CA LEU A 323 -10.62 -12.69 -25.08
C LEU A 323 -10.28 -14.08 -24.55
N LEU A 324 -9.24 -14.18 -23.72
CA LEU A 324 -8.81 -15.45 -23.14
C LEU A 324 -9.85 -16.04 -22.17
N SER A 325 -10.50 -15.22 -21.34
CA SER A 325 -11.54 -15.66 -20.41
C SER A 325 -12.78 -16.19 -21.13
N PHE A 326 -13.14 -15.56 -22.25
CA PHE A 326 -14.22 -16.08 -23.11
C PHE A 326 -13.81 -17.35 -23.86
N TYR A 327 -12.59 -17.43 -24.36
CA TYR A 327 -12.06 -18.64 -24.99
C TYR A 327 -12.07 -19.83 -24.01
N TYR A 328 -11.74 -19.60 -22.75
CA TYR A 328 -11.80 -20.62 -21.70
C TYR A 328 -13.23 -20.93 -21.22
N LYS A 329 -14.23 -20.15 -21.63
CA LYS A 329 -15.66 -20.30 -21.24
C LYS A 329 -15.87 -20.20 -19.71
N GLU A 330 -14.97 -19.53 -19.00
CA GLU A 330 -15.02 -19.35 -17.54
C GLU A 330 -15.74 -18.05 -17.15
N MET A 331 -15.94 -17.13 -18.10
CA MET A 331 -16.61 -15.87 -17.90
C MET A 331 -17.61 -15.61 -19.02
N SER A 332 -18.75 -15.00 -18.67
CA SER A 332 -19.80 -14.58 -19.59
C SER A 332 -19.83 -13.05 -19.73
N PHE A 333 -20.42 -12.54 -20.82
CA PHE A 333 -20.69 -11.11 -20.97
C PHE A 333 -21.50 -10.51 -19.80
N LYS A 334 -22.33 -11.33 -19.15
CA LYS A 334 -23.13 -10.92 -18.00
C LYS A 334 -22.28 -10.67 -16.74
N ASP A 335 -21.09 -11.24 -16.66
CA ASP A 335 -20.18 -11.09 -15.52
C ASP A 335 -19.33 -9.82 -15.62
N LEU A 336 -19.11 -9.30 -16.86
CA LEU A 336 -18.27 -8.12 -17.12
C LEU A 336 -18.68 -6.88 -16.30
N PRO A 337 -19.96 -6.49 -16.21
CA PRO A 337 -20.34 -5.31 -15.43
C PRO A 337 -19.91 -5.41 -13.96
N LYS A 338 -20.03 -6.59 -13.37
CA LYS A 338 -19.60 -6.83 -11.98
C LYS A 338 -18.08 -6.72 -11.84
N VAL A 339 -17.33 -7.30 -12.76
CA VAL A 339 -15.86 -7.22 -12.75
C VAL A 339 -15.37 -5.79 -12.94
N ILE A 340 -16.00 -5.04 -13.85
CA ILE A 340 -15.71 -3.63 -14.07
C ILE A 340 -15.99 -2.82 -12.80
N LEU A 341 -17.15 -3.04 -12.16
CA LEU A 341 -17.51 -2.32 -10.93
C LEU A 341 -16.52 -2.57 -9.80
N GLU A 342 -16.13 -3.82 -9.56
CA GLU A 342 -15.10 -4.16 -8.56
C GLU A 342 -13.72 -3.54 -8.89
N SER A 343 -13.39 -3.44 -10.19
CA SER A 343 -12.16 -2.79 -10.64
C SER A 343 -12.21 -1.28 -10.46
N VAL A 344 -13.37 -0.66 -10.71
CA VAL A 344 -13.59 0.79 -10.49
C VAL A 344 -13.50 1.12 -9.00
N GLU A 345 -14.09 0.31 -8.12
CA GLU A 345 -13.98 0.49 -6.67
C GLU A 345 -12.52 0.49 -6.21
N THR A 346 -11.74 -0.52 -6.60
CA THR A 346 -10.31 -0.60 -6.28
C THR A 346 -9.52 0.57 -6.88
N THR A 347 -9.79 0.92 -8.12
CA THR A 347 -9.14 2.03 -8.82
C THR A 347 -9.42 3.37 -8.14
N SER A 348 -10.67 3.61 -7.73
CA SER A 348 -11.07 4.85 -7.07
C SER A 348 -10.32 5.07 -5.75
N ILE A 349 -10.14 4.00 -4.97
CA ILE A 349 -9.35 4.06 -3.74
C ILE A 349 -7.89 4.44 -4.06
N VAL A 350 -7.28 3.78 -5.04
CA VAL A 350 -5.88 4.06 -5.43
C VAL A 350 -5.72 5.47 -5.94
N MET A 351 -6.62 5.95 -6.81
CA MET A 351 -6.57 7.32 -7.35
C MET A 351 -6.75 8.38 -6.26
N LEU A 352 -7.68 8.16 -5.32
CA LEU A 352 -7.85 9.05 -4.18
C LEU A 352 -6.58 9.13 -3.32
N LEU A 353 -5.95 7.98 -3.04
CA LEU A 353 -4.69 7.92 -2.30
C LEU A 353 -3.56 8.66 -3.03
N ILE A 354 -3.45 8.51 -4.35
CA ILE A 354 -2.46 9.23 -5.16
C ILE A 354 -2.70 10.74 -5.06
N GLY A 355 -3.93 11.19 -5.28
CA GLY A 355 -4.26 12.61 -5.20
C GLY A 355 -3.95 13.22 -3.83
N ALA A 356 -4.36 12.56 -2.75
CA ALA A 356 -4.09 13.00 -1.38
C ALA A 356 -2.57 13.01 -1.07
N SER A 357 -1.83 11.97 -1.52
CA SER A 357 -0.39 11.86 -1.30
C SER A 357 0.41 12.91 -2.08
N MET A 358 -0.06 13.33 -3.26
CA MET A 358 0.56 14.43 -3.99
C MET A 358 0.45 15.77 -3.24
N CYS A 359 -0.67 16.00 -2.58
CA CYS A 359 -0.81 17.14 -1.68
C CYS A 359 0.14 17.02 -0.47
N MET A 360 0.19 15.84 0.17
CA MET A 360 1.09 15.57 1.28
C MET A 360 2.56 15.77 0.87
N SER A 361 2.99 15.23 -0.28
CA SER A 361 4.35 15.38 -0.79
C SER A 361 4.74 16.84 -0.98
N TRP A 362 3.79 17.68 -1.45
CA TRP A 362 4.01 19.12 -1.55
C TRP A 362 4.22 19.77 -0.18
N VAL A 363 3.39 19.42 0.82
CA VAL A 363 3.54 19.93 2.20
C VAL A 363 4.90 19.50 2.79
N LEU A 364 5.25 18.22 2.67
CA LEU A 364 6.53 17.71 3.16
C LEU A 364 7.72 18.45 2.54
N SER A 365 7.66 18.73 1.23
CA SER A 365 8.72 19.50 0.54
C SER A 365 8.73 20.96 0.96
N TYR A 366 7.57 21.57 1.19
CA TYR A 366 7.45 22.95 1.65
C TYR A 366 8.04 23.15 3.05
N GLU A 367 7.78 22.20 3.95
CA GLU A 367 8.29 22.18 5.33
C GLU A 367 9.73 21.65 5.44
N ASN A 368 10.41 21.35 4.34
CA ASN A 368 11.77 20.81 4.28
C ASN A 368 11.97 19.49 5.04
N ILE A 369 10.91 18.73 5.28
CA ILE A 369 10.96 17.46 6.03
C ILE A 369 11.99 16.46 5.45
N PRO A 370 12.12 16.25 4.12
CA PRO A 370 13.16 15.37 3.58
C PRO A 370 14.57 15.79 3.99
N GLN A 371 14.86 17.10 4.02
CA GLN A 371 16.16 17.65 4.42
C GLN A 371 16.42 17.43 5.90
N ASP A 372 15.43 17.63 6.75
CA ASP A 372 15.56 17.44 8.20
C ASP A 372 15.79 15.96 8.53
N ILE A 373 15.07 15.05 7.89
CA ILE A 373 15.30 13.60 8.02
C ILE A 373 16.70 13.23 7.51
N SER A 374 17.14 13.81 6.37
CA SER A 374 18.49 13.59 5.86
C SER A 374 19.55 14.00 6.88
N ASN A 375 19.43 15.21 7.42
CA ASN A 375 20.35 15.73 8.42
C ASN A 375 20.35 14.86 9.69
N ALA A 376 19.18 14.41 10.14
CA ALA A 376 19.05 13.51 11.29
C ALA A 376 19.77 12.17 11.04
N LEU A 377 19.57 11.55 9.88
CA LEU A 377 20.24 10.29 9.53
C LEU A 377 21.76 10.45 9.42
N LEU A 378 22.23 11.52 8.77
CA LEU A 378 23.65 11.84 8.63
C LEU A 378 24.29 12.20 9.96
N SER A 379 23.55 12.76 10.92
CA SER A 379 24.06 13.02 12.27
C SER A 379 24.39 11.74 13.05
N VAL A 380 23.76 10.61 12.70
CA VAL A 380 24.01 9.30 13.33
C VAL A 380 25.23 8.61 12.71
N SER A 381 25.39 8.69 11.40
CA SER A 381 26.52 8.03 10.70
C SER A 381 26.69 8.57 9.28
N ASP A 382 27.96 8.70 8.86
CA ASP A 382 28.33 8.99 7.46
C ASP A 382 28.47 7.72 6.61
N ASN A 383 28.34 6.54 7.23
CA ASN A 383 28.52 5.27 6.52
C ASN A 383 27.25 4.90 5.74
N LYS A 384 27.36 4.81 4.42
CA LYS A 384 26.27 4.41 3.50
C LYS A 384 25.57 3.13 3.96
N ILE A 385 26.31 2.11 4.41
CA ILE A 385 25.75 0.81 4.82
C ILE A 385 24.82 1.01 6.03
N VAL A 386 25.26 1.83 7.01
CA VAL A 386 24.47 2.11 8.23
C VAL A 386 23.21 2.90 7.89
N ILE A 387 23.33 3.92 7.03
CA ILE A 387 22.18 4.75 6.63
C ILE A 387 21.15 3.88 5.89
N LEU A 388 21.56 3.04 4.94
CA LEU A 388 20.65 2.13 4.24
C LEU A 388 20.01 1.12 5.20
N LEU A 389 20.73 0.64 6.20
CA LEU A 389 20.17 -0.20 7.25
C LEU A 389 19.09 0.52 8.06
N MET A 390 19.36 1.79 8.47
CA MET A 390 18.38 2.60 9.19
C MET A 390 17.12 2.83 8.35
N ILE A 391 17.28 3.17 7.06
CA ILE A 391 16.15 3.34 6.13
C ILE A 391 15.35 2.03 6.01
N ASN A 392 16.01 0.89 5.87
CA ASN A 392 15.33 -0.41 5.82
C ASN A 392 14.53 -0.68 7.11
N VAL A 393 15.08 -0.40 8.28
CA VAL A 393 14.38 -0.59 9.57
C VAL A 393 13.15 0.33 9.66
N ILE A 394 13.28 1.59 9.26
CA ILE A 394 12.15 2.53 9.23
C ILE A 394 11.07 2.05 8.27
N LEU A 395 11.44 1.66 7.05
CA LEU A 395 10.50 1.18 6.04
C LEU A 395 9.81 -0.12 6.44
N LEU A 396 10.53 -1.05 7.10
CA LEU A 396 9.92 -2.25 7.69
C LEU A 396 8.90 -1.89 8.76
N ALA A 397 9.23 -0.96 9.65
CA ALA A 397 8.30 -0.49 10.69
C ALA A 397 7.06 0.17 10.09
N VAL A 398 7.23 1.03 9.07
CA VAL A 398 6.13 1.67 8.34
C VAL A 398 5.23 0.63 7.66
N GLY A 399 5.82 -0.35 6.98
CA GLY A 399 5.08 -1.39 6.27
C GLY A 399 4.20 -2.27 7.17
N ILE A 400 4.45 -2.28 8.50
CA ILE A 400 3.57 -2.97 9.45
C ILE A 400 2.18 -2.33 9.51
N PHE A 401 2.12 -0.98 9.44
CA PHE A 401 0.91 -0.19 9.71
C PHE A 401 0.26 0.35 8.43
N MET A 402 1.02 0.46 7.34
CA MET A 402 0.57 1.07 6.09
C MET A 402 0.58 0.07 4.94
N ASP A 403 -0.39 0.20 4.03
CA ASP A 403 -0.37 -0.54 2.78
C ASP A 403 0.74 -0.02 1.84
N ALA A 404 1.13 -0.86 0.86
CA ALA A 404 2.27 -0.55 -0.01
C ALA A 404 2.08 0.75 -0.81
N THR A 405 0.90 0.99 -1.37
CA THR A 405 0.64 2.17 -2.23
C THR A 405 0.82 3.50 -1.50
N PRO A 406 0.14 3.77 -0.36
CA PRO A 406 0.36 5.01 0.38
C PRO A 406 1.79 5.13 0.93
N ALA A 407 2.40 4.02 1.35
CA ALA A 407 3.78 4.04 1.84
C ALA A 407 4.77 4.45 0.74
N VAL A 408 4.63 3.93 -0.49
CA VAL A 408 5.46 4.35 -1.63
C VAL A 408 5.31 5.85 -1.90
N LEU A 409 4.08 6.36 -1.94
CA LEU A 409 3.81 7.77 -2.26
C LEU A 409 4.37 8.74 -1.22
N ILE A 410 4.36 8.36 0.06
CA ILE A 410 4.82 9.20 1.17
C ILE A 410 6.34 9.11 1.32
N PHE A 411 6.89 7.90 1.32
CA PHE A 411 8.29 7.69 1.69
C PHE A 411 9.28 7.78 0.52
N THR A 412 8.80 7.65 -0.73
CA THR A 412 9.68 7.89 -1.90
C THR A 412 10.24 9.31 -1.92
N PRO A 413 9.44 10.39 -1.86
CA PRO A 413 9.99 11.75 -1.87
C PRO A 413 10.84 12.09 -0.64
N ILE A 414 10.69 11.36 0.46
CA ILE A 414 11.50 11.52 1.67
C ILE A 414 12.87 10.87 1.51
N PHE A 415 12.91 9.59 1.14
CA PHE A 415 14.16 8.83 1.16
C PHE A 415 14.92 8.83 -0.17
N LEU A 416 14.25 8.99 -1.32
CA LEU A 416 14.90 8.98 -2.63
C LEU A 416 16.02 10.03 -2.75
N PRO A 417 15.84 11.31 -2.34
CA PRO A 417 16.93 12.29 -2.37
C PRO A 417 18.12 11.86 -1.51
N ILE A 418 17.88 11.26 -0.35
CA ILE A 418 18.92 10.81 0.59
C ILE A 418 19.76 9.70 -0.04
N VAL A 419 19.09 8.66 -0.56
CA VAL A 419 19.79 7.49 -1.12
C VAL A 419 20.50 7.82 -2.43
N THR A 420 19.96 8.74 -3.25
CA THR A 420 20.63 9.22 -4.46
C THR A 420 21.87 10.06 -4.15
N ALA A 421 21.83 10.88 -3.11
CA ALA A 421 23.02 11.59 -2.61
C ALA A 421 24.13 10.63 -2.14
N LEU A 422 23.75 9.44 -1.65
CA LEU A 422 24.68 8.35 -1.30
C LEU A 422 25.12 7.50 -2.50
N GLY A 423 24.74 7.89 -3.73
CA GLY A 423 25.08 7.16 -4.96
C GLY A 423 24.31 5.85 -5.14
N MET A 424 23.08 5.77 -4.69
CA MET A 424 22.18 4.66 -4.99
C MET A 424 21.32 5.00 -6.21
N ASP A 425 21.20 4.07 -7.14
CA ASP A 425 20.35 4.24 -8.33
C ASP A 425 18.84 4.31 -7.93
N PRO A 426 18.06 5.25 -8.51
CA PRO A 426 16.63 5.37 -8.20
C PRO A 426 15.81 4.13 -8.51
N THR A 427 16.12 3.40 -9.58
CA THR A 427 15.45 2.14 -9.94
C THR A 427 15.73 1.07 -8.88
N HIS A 428 16.97 0.96 -8.46
CA HIS A 428 17.39 0.03 -7.42
C HIS A 428 16.69 0.34 -6.08
N PHE A 429 16.64 1.62 -5.68
CA PHE A 429 15.93 2.02 -4.47
C PHE A 429 14.44 1.68 -4.53
N GLY A 430 13.79 1.82 -5.69
CA GLY A 430 12.40 1.42 -5.88
C GLY A 430 12.16 -0.06 -5.53
N ILE A 431 13.05 -0.94 -5.96
CA ILE A 431 12.95 -2.36 -5.63
C ILE A 431 13.23 -2.65 -4.14
N VAL A 432 14.21 -1.97 -3.54
CA VAL A 432 14.48 -2.08 -2.10
C VAL A 432 13.28 -1.61 -1.28
N LEU A 433 12.68 -0.47 -1.63
CA LEU A 433 11.47 0.05 -1.00
C LEU A 433 10.33 -0.96 -1.10
N MET A 434 10.09 -1.53 -2.30
CA MET A 434 9.05 -2.53 -2.51
C MET A 434 9.25 -3.77 -1.66
N LEU A 435 10.48 -4.30 -1.57
CA LEU A 435 10.77 -5.47 -0.73
C LEU A 435 10.52 -5.19 0.75
N ASN A 436 10.91 -4.00 1.26
CA ASN A 436 10.61 -3.59 2.63
C ASN A 436 9.11 -3.61 2.91
N LEU A 437 8.32 -3.00 2.03
CA LEU A 437 6.87 -2.94 2.20
C LEU A 437 6.23 -4.32 2.09
N CYS A 438 6.67 -5.16 1.16
CA CYS A 438 6.23 -6.56 1.06
C CYS A 438 6.41 -7.33 2.36
N ILE A 439 7.55 -7.16 3.03
CA ILE A 439 7.82 -7.79 4.32
C ILE A 439 6.91 -7.19 5.40
N GLY A 440 6.75 -5.87 5.41
CA GLY A 440 5.87 -5.16 6.33
C GLY A 440 4.42 -5.66 6.29
N LEU A 441 3.87 -5.86 5.08
CA LEU A 441 2.51 -6.39 4.88
C LEU A 441 2.27 -7.77 5.49
N CYS A 442 3.33 -8.54 5.77
CA CYS A 442 3.27 -9.85 6.43
C CYS A 442 3.59 -9.78 7.92
N THR A 443 3.93 -8.60 8.45
CA THR A 443 4.50 -8.45 9.80
C THR A 443 3.42 -8.17 10.83
N PRO A 444 3.35 -8.94 11.95
CA PRO A 444 2.50 -8.57 13.08
C PRO A 444 2.92 -7.21 13.68
N PRO A 445 2.02 -6.43 14.34
CA PRO A 445 0.66 -6.78 14.73
C PRO A 445 -0.41 -6.53 13.66
N VAL A 446 -0.15 -5.68 12.66
CA VAL A 446 -1.18 -5.32 11.68
C VAL A 446 -1.02 -6.14 10.39
N GLY A 447 -0.15 -5.79 9.45
CA GLY A 447 0.09 -6.50 8.20
C GLY A 447 -1.18 -6.86 7.40
N SER A 448 -1.53 -6.07 6.39
CA SER A 448 -2.81 -6.25 5.67
C SER A 448 -2.95 -7.64 5.04
N VAL A 449 -1.87 -8.18 4.46
CA VAL A 449 -1.86 -9.52 3.87
C VAL A 449 -1.92 -10.61 4.94
N LEU A 450 -1.31 -10.35 6.12
CA LEU A 450 -1.39 -11.27 7.27
C LEU A 450 -2.84 -11.47 7.72
N PHE A 451 -3.62 -10.38 7.85
CA PHE A 451 -5.03 -10.47 8.24
C PHE A 451 -5.86 -11.23 7.21
N VAL A 452 -5.68 -10.93 5.92
CA VAL A 452 -6.40 -11.63 4.83
C VAL A 452 -6.09 -13.13 4.86
N GLY A 453 -4.82 -13.50 4.94
CA GLY A 453 -4.41 -14.91 4.93
C GLY A 453 -4.88 -15.69 6.15
N VAL A 454 -4.83 -15.09 7.34
CA VAL A 454 -5.34 -15.69 8.59
C VAL A 454 -6.86 -15.88 8.54
N GLY A 455 -7.59 -14.87 8.00
CA GLY A 455 -9.04 -14.94 7.84
C GLY A 455 -9.48 -16.06 6.89
N ILE A 456 -8.81 -16.23 5.74
CA ILE A 456 -9.11 -17.28 4.76
C ILE A 456 -8.81 -18.66 5.35
N ALA A 457 -7.68 -18.82 6.02
CA ALA A 457 -7.29 -20.09 6.65
C ALA A 457 -8.11 -20.42 7.91
N LYS A 458 -8.98 -19.49 8.35
CA LYS A 458 -9.78 -19.64 9.59
C LYS A 458 -8.92 -20.04 10.78
N THR A 459 -7.81 -19.34 10.99
CA THR A 459 -6.86 -19.54 12.08
C THR A 459 -6.61 -18.22 12.83
N THR A 460 -5.60 -18.15 13.69
CA THR A 460 -5.27 -16.94 14.45
C THR A 460 -3.83 -16.50 14.18
N ILE A 461 -3.56 -15.21 14.28
CA ILE A 461 -2.22 -14.65 14.10
C ILE A 461 -1.20 -15.35 15.00
N SER A 462 -1.51 -15.53 16.28
CA SER A 462 -0.62 -16.17 17.26
C SER A 462 -0.16 -17.57 16.85
N LYS A 463 -1.03 -18.34 16.19
CA LYS A 463 -0.69 -19.70 15.71
C LYS A 463 0.16 -19.66 14.45
N VAL A 464 -0.09 -18.69 13.57
CA VAL A 464 0.63 -18.53 12.29
C VAL A 464 2.05 -17.99 12.50
N ILE A 465 2.33 -17.25 13.57
CA ILE A 465 3.67 -16.66 13.83
C ILE A 465 4.77 -17.74 13.79
N LYS A 466 4.57 -18.89 14.41
CA LYS A 466 5.61 -19.93 14.48
C LYS A 466 6.09 -20.42 13.12
N PRO A 467 5.25 -20.82 12.16
CA PRO A 467 5.66 -21.18 10.82
C PRO A 467 6.01 -19.97 9.94
N LEU A 468 5.55 -18.75 10.30
CA LEU A 468 5.84 -17.52 9.58
C LEU A 468 7.28 -17.05 9.77
N ILE A 469 7.83 -17.16 11.00
CA ILE A 469 9.17 -16.65 11.34
C ILE A 469 10.26 -17.13 10.36
N PRO A 470 10.43 -18.41 10.03
CA PRO A 470 11.49 -18.84 9.11
C PRO A 470 11.33 -18.25 7.70
N LEU A 471 10.08 -18.13 7.20
CA LEU A 471 9.79 -17.52 5.91
C LEU A 471 10.07 -16.01 5.95
N PHE A 472 9.71 -15.34 7.03
CA PHE A 472 9.98 -13.93 7.27
C PHE A 472 11.49 -13.64 7.32
N LEU A 473 12.26 -14.43 8.05
CA LEU A 473 13.72 -14.27 8.13
C LEU A 473 14.39 -14.39 6.75
N VAL A 474 13.90 -15.27 5.90
CA VAL A 474 14.45 -15.43 4.55
C VAL A 474 14.05 -14.29 3.62
N MET A 475 12.89 -13.68 3.83
CA MET A 475 12.52 -12.44 3.13
C MET A 475 13.41 -11.27 3.55
N ILE A 476 13.73 -11.15 4.84
CA ILE A 476 14.71 -10.17 5.35
C ILE A 476 16.09 -10.43 4.74
N LEU A 477 16.52 -11.69 4.66
CA LEU A 477 17.77 -12.04 4.00
C LEU A 477 17.78 -11.59 2.54
N SER A 478 16.69 -11.85 1.80
CA SER A 478 16.53 -11.37 0.43
C SER A 478 16.62 -9.85 0.32
N LEU A 479 15.95 -9.13 1.25
CA LEU A 479 16.03 -7.67 1.32
C LEU A 479 17.47 -7.18 1.50
N PHE A 480 18.24 -7.77 2.42
CA PHE A 480 19.63 -7.38 2.62
C PHE A 480 20.50 -7.71 1.40
N LEU A 481 20.34 -8.88 0.80
CA LEU A 481 21.08 -9.22 -0.43
C LEU A 481 20.78 -8.20 -1.54
N VAL A 482 19.52 -7.86 -1.74
CA VAL A 482 19.14 -6.87 -2.77
C VAL A 482 19.63 -5.48 -2.41
N THR A 483 19.51 -5.03 -1.16
CA THR A 483 19.94 -3.68 -0.72
C THR A 483 21.44 -3.46 -0.97
N TYR A 484 22.26 -4.46 -0.69
CA TYR A 484 23.72 -4.30 -0.74
C TYR A 484 24.39 -4.86 -2.02
N ILE A 485 23.64 -5.53 -2.89
CA ILE A 485 24.09 -6.05 -4.18
C ILE A 485 23.25 -5.44 -5.30
N PRO A 486 23.58 -4.22 -5.78
CA PRO A 486 22.77 -3.51 -6.78
C PRO A 486 22.54 -4.30 -8.07
N GLN A 487 23.49 -5.16 -8.46
CA GLN A 487 23.42 -5.99 -9.66
C GLN A 487 22.18 -6.90 -9.66
N LEU A 488 21.66 -7.29 -8.49
CA LEU A 488 20.43 -8.09 -8.41
C LEU A 488 19.22 -7.37 -8.97
N SER A 489 19.20 -6.03 -8.90
CA SER A 489 18.13 -5.21 -9.49
C SER A 489 18.53 -4.62 -10.84
N LEU A 490 19.77 -4.18 -11.02
CA LEU A 490 20.19 -3.39 -12.17
C LEU A 490 20.69 -4.21 -13.35
N TRP A 491 21.08 -5.48 -13.13
CA TRP A 491 21.65 -6.31 -14.20
C TRP A 491 20.71 -6.48 -15.41
N LEU A 492 19.41 -6.73 -15.18
CA LEU A 492 18.46 -6.87 -16.29
C LEU A 492 18.19 -5.54 -17.01
N PRO A 493 17.89 -4.41 -16.31
CA PRO A 493 17.79 -3.11 -16.96
C PRO A 493 19.02 -2.77 -17.82
N GLU A 494 20.22 -2.92 -17.28
CA GLU A 494 21.48 -2.67 -18.00
C GLU A 494 21.64 -3.57 -19.22
N PHE A 495 21.30 -4.88 -19.10
CA PHE A 495 21.39 -5.83 -20.20
C PHE A 495 20.45 -5.48 -21.36
N PHE A 496 19.28 -4.94 -21.09
CA PHE A 496 18.33 -4.51 -22.11
C PHE A 496 18.49 -3.04 -22.52
N GLY A 497 19.41 -2.29 -21.92
CA GLY A 497 19.71 -0.90 -22.26
C GLY A 497 18.59 0.07 -21.88
N VAL A 498 17.90 -0.17 -20.78
CA VAL A 498 16.74 0.61 -20.30
C VAL A 498 17.06 1.32 -18.99
#